data_ff10f2b63a1287e5eddebf15c8eb6912
#
_entry.id   ff10f2b63a1287e5eddebf15c8eb6912
#
_cell.length_a   1.000
_cell.length_b   1.000
_cell.length_c   1.000
_cell.angle_alpha   90.00
_cell.angle_beta   90.00
_cell.angle_gamma   90.00
#
_symmetry.space_group_name_H-M   'P 1'
#
loop_
_entity.id
_entity.type
_entity.pdbx_description
1 polymer ?
#
loop_
_entity_poly.entity_id
_entity_poly.type
_entity_poly.pdbx_seq_one_letter_code
_entity_poly.pdbx_strand_id
1 'polypeptide(L)'
;MCPGCGDFNYAKRFQTADLTGQVALVTGSRLKIGYHITLMMLRAGATVIATTRFPVDSAMRYAKEDDFHKWGNRLKVHGLDLRHIPSVEIFCNYIEREYDQLDVLINNAAQTVRRPAGFYKHLLAQEEAPFSELSPSVRNVLSDHEACLRELGIISSNLEGEDKNLPVSWDKKQVGIGLSASAKLSQIAYTVDHSLATDEVFPTGKMDADLQQVDLRKTNSWRLKLGEINTNEMLEVQLVNSVAPFVLCNRLVHLMKKEDTGMKHIINVSAMEGKFHKYHKEARHPHTNMAKAALNMMTLTSAGDFAKYGIYTNAVDTGWVT
;
A
#
# COMPACT_ATOMS: atom_id res chain seq x y z
N MET A 1 6.95 25.31 18.64
CA MET A 1 8.17 24.48 18.78
C MET A 1 9.30 25.41 19.16
N CYS A 2 10.13 25.06 20.16
CA CYS A 2 11.30 25.91 20.49
C CYS A 2 12.39 25.76 19.41
N PRO A 3 13.34 26.73 19.28
CA PRO A 3 14.38 26.68 18.25
C PRO A 3 15.17 25.37 18.27
N GLY A 4 15.65 24.91 19.44
CA GLY A 4 16.42 23.68 19.55
C GLY A 4 15.64 22.42 19.10
N CYS A 5 14.34 22.31 19.40
CA CYS A 5 13.50 21.24 18.87
C CYS A 5 13.28 21.38 17.35
N GLY A 6 13.24 22.61 16.85
CA GLY A 6 13.16 22.90 15.42
C GLY A 6 14.39 22.39 14.68
N ASP A 7 15.56 22.77 15.14
CA ASP A 7 16.86 22.37 14.57
C ASP A 7 17.06 20.86 14.62
N PHE A 8 16.74 20.22 15.76
CA PHE A 8 16.78 18.77 15.90
C PHE A 8 15.90 18.06 14.87
N ASN A 9 14.64 18.46 14.73
CA ASN A 9 13.73 17.85 13.77
C ASN A 9 14.14 18.15 12.31
N TYR A 10 14.71 19.33 12.04
CA TYR A 10 15.22 19.66 10.72
C TYR A 10 16.40 18.77 10.33
N ALA A 11 17.35 18.56 11.25
CA ALA A 11 18.50 17.68 11.04
C ALA A 11 18.07 16.22 10.73
N LYS A 12 16.96 15.74 11.32
CA LYS A 12 16.42 14.40 11.06
C LYS A 12 15.97 14.17 9.60
N ARG A 13 15.70 15.23 8.84
CA ARG A 13 15.36 15.10 7.40
C ARG A 13 16.51 14.55 6.56
N PHE A 14 17.74 14.73 7.00
CA PHE A 14 18.95 14.30 6.29
C PHE A 14 19.58 13.05 6.92
N GLN A 15 18.93 12.49 7.95
CA GLN A 15 19.41 11.27 8.57
C GLN A 15 19.27 10.10 7.59
N THR A 16 20.33 9.33 7.43
CA THR A 16 20.37 8.11 6.64
C THR A 16 21.07 6.99 7.40
N ALA A 17 20.99 5.78 6.89
CA ALA A 17 21.70 4.60 7.37
C ALA A 17 22.18 3.81 6.14
N ASP A 18 23.15 2.94 6.30
CA ASP A 18 23.52 1.98 5.26
C ASP A 18 22.55 0.79 5.35
N LEU A 19 21.77 0.60 4.28
CA LEU A 19 20.83 -0.50 4.13
C LEU A 19 21.25 -1.45 3.00
N THR A 20 22.53 -1.43 2.62
CA THR A 20 23.06 -2.32 1.58
C THR A 20 22.83 -3.79 1.94
N GLY A 21 22.25 -4.54 1.01
CA GLY A 21 21.92 -5.96 1.21
C GLY A 21 20.59 -6.20 1.94
N GLN A 22 19.94 -5.17 2.49
CA GLN A 22 18.63 -5.31 3.12
C GLN A 22 17.49 -5.29 2.11
N VAL A 23 16.43 -6.05 2.41
CA VAL A 23 15.21 -6.12 1.62
C VAL A 23 14.07 -5.47 2.39
N ALA A 24 13.39 -4.52 1.76
CA ALA A 24 12.27 -3.81 2.34
C ALA A 24 11.00 -3.97 1.51
N LEU A 25 9.86 -4.17 2.16
CA LEU A 25 8.54 -4.13 1.56
C LEU A 25 7.78 -2.88 2.03
N VAL A 26 7.36 -2.04 1.08
CA VAL A 26 6.61 -0.81 1.34
C VAL A 26 5.26 -0.86 0.66
N THR A 27 4.17 -0.78 1.42
CA THR A 27 2.83 -0.72 0.84
C THR A 27 2.38 0.72 0.59
N GLY A 28 1.63 0.94 -0.53
CA GLY A 28 1.13 2.27 -0.87
C GLY A 28 2.24 3.26 -1.28
N SER A 29 3.17 2.80 -2.09
CA SER A 29 4.43 3.46 -2.45
C SER A 29 4.36 4.44 -3.62
N ARG A 30 3.18 4.67 -4.21
CA ARG A 30 3.06 5.49 -5.43
C ARG A 30 3.23 6.99 -5.19
N LEU A 31 2.82 7.48 -4.02
CA LEU A 31 2.69 8.89 -3.71
C LEU A 31 3.05 9.21 -2.26
N LYS A 32 3.30 10.49 -2.01
CA LYS A 32 3.42 11.08 -0.67
C LYS A 32 4.38 10.29 0.22
N ILE A 33 3.96 9.93 1.43
CA ILE A 33 4.80 9.26 2.44
C ILE A 33 5.44 7.98 1.87
N GLY A 34 4.65 7.08 1.28
CA GLY A 34 5.18 5.82 0.76
C GLY A 34 6.19 5.99 -0.37
N TYR A 35 5.98 6.97 -1.24
CA TYR A 35 6.92 7.33 -2.31
C TYR A 35 8.27 7.79 -1.74
N HIS A 36 8.25 8.74 -0.82
CA HIS A 36 9.47 9.27 -0.23
C HIS A 36 10.21 8.25 0.65
N ILE A 37 9.49 7.42 1.41
CA ILE A 37 10.10 6.32 2.16
C ILE A 37 10.83 5.37 1.21
N THR A 38 10.19 4.96 0.12
CA THR A 38 10.79 4.08 -0.89
C THR A 38 12.06 4.70 -1.46
N LEU A 39 12.04 5.99 -1.84
CA LEU A 39 13.24 6.69 -2.34
C LEU A 39 14.35 6.74 -1.29
N MET A 40 14.03 7.07 -0.04
CA MET A 40 15.03 7.12 1.04
C MET A 40 15.70 5.77 1.25
N MET A 41 14.95 4.68 1.24
CA MET A 41 15.49 3.33 1.41
C MET A 41 16.34 2.90 0.22
N LEU A 42 15.91 3.20 -1.01
CA LEU A 42 16.70 2.93 -2.23
C LEU A 42 18.02 3.71 -2.23
N ARG A 43 17.97 4.99 -1.85
CA ARG A 43 19.16 5.87 -1.74
C ARG A 43 20.09 5.41 -0.61
N ALA A 44 19.55 4.76 0.43
CA ALA A 44 20.31 4.16 1.51
C ALA A 44 20.89 2.76 1.19
N GLY A 45 20.62 2.20 0.01
CA GLY A 45 21.22 0.93 -0.45
C GLY A 45 20.28 -0.27 -0.46
N ALA A 46 19.07 -0.18 0.10
CA ALA A 46 18.13 -1.30 0.17
C ALA A 46 17.60 -1.73 -1.21
N THR A 47 17.24 -3.00 -1.33
CA THR A 47 16.29 -3.48 -2.34
C THR A 47 14.88 -3.24 -1.83
N VAL A 48 14.04 -2.58 -2.62
CA VAL A 48 12.69 -2.21 -2.18
C VAL A 48 11.62 -2.84 -3.07
N ILE A 49 10.77 -3.62 -2.44
CA ILE A 49 9.53 -4.15 -3.01
C ILE A 49 8.43 -3.14 -2.68
N ALA A 50 7.91 -2.48 -3.70
CA ALA A 50 6.97 -1.39 -3.58
C ALA A 50 5.60 -1.81 -4.12
N THR A 51 4.53 -1.73 -3.32
CA THR A 51 3.19 -2.12 -3.79
C THR A 51 2.26 -0.94 -3.95
N THR A 52 1.41 -1.00 -4.96
CA THR A 52 0.41 0.01 -5.28
C THR A 52 -0.73 -0.57 -6.11
N ARG A 53 -1.87 0.11 -6.17
CA ARG A 53 -2.95 -0.23 -7.12
C ARG A 53 -2.64 0.19 -8.56
N PHE A 54 -1.71 1.10 -8.76
CA PHE A 54 -1.35 1.68 -10.06
C PHE A 54 0.16 1.50 -10.31
N PRO A 55 0.57 0.27 -10.70
CA PRO A 55 1.98 -0.07 -10.82
C PRO A 55 2.70 0.66 -11.97
N VAL A 56 2.03 0.87 -13.11
CA VAL A 56 2.65 1.54 -14.26
C VAL A 56 2.90 3.02 -13.97
N ASP A 57 1.90 3.75 -13.45
CA ASP A 57 2.08 5.16 -13.03
C ASP A 57 3.17 5.28 -11.97
N SER A 58 3.20 4.36 -11.01
CA SER A 58 4.24 4.33 -9.98
C SER A 58 5.64 4.14 -10.57
N ALA A 59 5.82 3.13 -11.41
CA ALA A 59 7.10 2.87 -12.07
C ALA A 59 7.58 4.05 -12.92
N MET A 60 6.66 4.70 -13.65
CA MET A 60 6.97 5.89 -14.44
C MET A 60 7.38 7.10 -13.59
N ARG A 61 6.79 7.25 -12.39
CA ARG A 61 7.19 8.31 -11.45
C ARG A 61 8.60 8.11 -10.95
N TYR A 62 8.93 6.90 -10.51
CA TYR A 62 10.29 6.57 -10.07
C TYR A 62 11.32 6.69 -11.19
N ALA A 63 10.98 6.29 -12.43
CA ALA A 63 11.87 6.38 -13.57
C ALA A 63 12.20 7.83 -13.99
N LYS A 64 11.46 8.82 -13.50
CA LYS A 64 11.72 10.25 -13.73
C LYS A 64 12.65 10.89 -12.71
N GLU A 65 13.02 10.18 -11.64
CA GLU A 65 13.97 10.72 -10.66
C GLU A 65 15.37 10.84 -11.26
N ASP A 66 16.04 11.95 -11.04
CA ASP A 66 17.36 12.26 -11.63
C ASP A 66 18.42 11.20 -11.30
N ASP A 67 18.33 10.61 -10.11
CA ASP A 67 19.24 9.58 -9.60
C ASP A 67 18.75 8.14 -9.81
N PHE A 68 17.70 7.93 -10.63
CA PHE A 68 17.14 6.61 -10.92
C PHE A 68 18.19 5.59 -11.37
N HIS A 69 19.15 6.02 -12.16
CA HIS A 69 20.24 5.17 -12.67
C HIS A 69 21.10 4.53 -11.56
N LYS A 70 21.11 5.09 -10.33
CA LYS A 70 21.88 4.58 -9.19
C LYS A 70 21.19 3.45 -8.43
N TRP A 71 19.87 3.38 -8.51
CA TRP A 71 19.07 2.47 -7.66
C TRP A 71 17.91 1.76 -8.37
N GLY A 72 17.59 2.11 -9.62
CA GLY A 72 16.45 1.58 -10.35
C GLY A 72 16.42 0.05 -10.47
N ASN A 73 17.59 -0.61 -10.47
CA ASN A 73 17.71 -2.07 -10.49
C ASN A 73 17.32 -2.74 -9.16
N ARG A 74 17.29 -1.96 -8.06
CA ARG A 74 16.90 -2.43 -6.72
C ARG A 74 15.43 -2.11 -6.37
N LEU A 75 14.71 -1.42 -7.25
CA LEU A 75 13.28 -1.15 -7.11
C LEU A 75 12.45 -2.22 -7.84
N LYS A 76 11.49 -2.82 -7.13
CA LYS A 76 10.55 -3.81 -7.64
C LYS A 76 9.13 -3.35 -7.35
N VAL A 77 8.39 -2.92 -8.37
CA VAL A 77 7.02 -2.41 -8.22
C VAL A 77 6.01 -3.49 -8.55
N HIS A 78 5.06 -3.71 -7.66
CA HIS A 78 3.96 -4.67 -7.84
C HIS A 78 2.60 -3.96 -7.79
N GLY A 79 1.72 -4.34 -8.72
CA GLY A 79 0.29 -4.05 -8.61
C GLY A 79 -0.32 -4.90 -7.51
N LEU A 80 -0.95 -4.26 -6.51
CA LEU A 80 -1.64 -4.98 -5.43
C LEU A 80 -2.76 -4.13 -4.85
N ASP A 81 -3.98 -4.62 -4.93
CA ASP A 81 -5.12 -4.04 -4.23
C ASP A 81 -5.34 -4.75 -2.89
N LEU A 82 -5.07 -4.05 -1.81
CA LEU A 82 -5.18 -4.58 -0.44
C LEU A 82 -6.63 -4.84 0.00
N ARG A 83 -7.62 -4.44 -0.77
CA ARG A 83 -9.02 -4.80 -0.54
C ARG A 83 -9.32 -6.26 -0.91
N HIS A 84 -8.52 -6.85 -1.79
CA HIS A 84 -8.69 -8.23 -2.24
C HIS A 84 -7.70 -9.16 -1.51
N ILE A 85 -8.10 -9.66 -0.36
CA ILE A 85 -7.25 -10.46 0.52
C ILE A 85 -6.67 -11.72 -0.15
N PRO A 86 -7.41 -12.47 -1.00
CA PRO A 86 -6.80 -13.58 -1.74
C PRO A 86 -5.59 -13.18 -2.57
N SER A 87 -5.60 -11.99 -3.19
CA SER A 87 -4.42 -11.49 -3.91
C SER A 87 -3.27 -11.11 -2.98
N VAL A 88 -3.55 -10.66 -1.76
CA VAL A 88 -2.51 -10.42 -0.74
C VAL A 88 -1.84 -11.73 -0.35
N GLU A 89 -2.61 -12.81 -0.16
CA GLU A 89 -2.08 -14.15 0.13
C GLU A 89 -1.21 -14.68 -1.02
N ILE A 90 -1.66 -14.54 -2.26
CA ILE A 90 -0.88 -14.94 -3.46
C ILE A 90 0.41 -14.13 -3.55
N PHE A 91 0.34 -12.83 -3.31
CA PHE A 91 1.51 -11.97 -3.28
C PHE A 91 2.50 -12.42 -2.19
N CYS A 92 2.03 -12.76 -0.98
CA CYS A 92 2.88 -13.31 0.07
C CYS A 92 3.57 -14.60 -0.38
N ASN A 93 2.86 -15.55 -1.00
CA ASN A 93 3.43 -16.79 -1.53
C ASN A 93 4.54 -16.50 -2.57
N TYR A 94 4.33 -15.50 -3.42
CA TYR A 94 5.34 -15.08 -4.39
C TYR A 94 6.59 -14.54 -3.66
N ILE A 95 6.42 -13.64 -2.72
CA ILE A 95 7.53 -13.05 -1.95
C ILE A 95 8.30 -14.12 -1.16
N GLU A 96 7.61 -15.06 -0.52
CA GLU A 96 8.20 -16.16 0.25
C GLU A 96 9.10 -17.07 -0.61
N ARG A 97 8.81 -17.16 -1.88
CA ARG A 97 9.58 -17.99 -2.83
C ARG A 97 10.73 -17.22 -3.47
N GLU A 98 10.54 -15.96 -3.81
CA GLU A 98 11.52 -15.16 -4.54
C GLU A 98 12.58 -14.50 -3.65
N TYR A 99 12.30 -14.36 -2.34
CA TYR A 99 13.18 -13.68 -1.41
C TYR A 99 13.53 -14.57 -0.22
N ASP A 100 14.83 -14.67 0.06
CA ASP A 100 15.32 -15.46 1.20
C ASP A 100 15.13 -14.75 2.52
N GLN A 101 15.04 -13.42 2.54
CA GLN A 101 14.92 -12.59 3.73
C GLN A 101 14.01 -11.39 3.50
N LEU A 102 13.48 -10.86 4.60
CA LEU A 102 12.83 -9.57 4.67
C LEU A 102 13.33 -8.84 5.92
N ASP A 103 13.86 -7.63 5.77
CA ASP A 103 14.43 -6.86 6.88
C ASP A 103 13.48 -5.77 7.36
N VAL A 104 12.74 -5.15 6.43
CA VAL A 104 11.84 -4.06 6.76
C VAL A 104 10.47 -4.26 6.09
N LEU A 105 9.41 -4.24 6.91
CA LEU A 105 8.03 -4.23 6.43
C LEU A 105 7.36 -2.92 6.83
N ILE A 106 6.94 -2.10 5.85
CA ILE A 106 6.26 -0.83 6.10
C ILE A 106 4.83 -0.90 5.60
N ASN A 107 3.89 -1.07 6.51
CA ASN A 107 2.46 -1.00 6.28
C ASN A 107 2.04 0.48 6.22
N ASN A 108 2.30 1.12 5.08
CA ASN A 108 2.01 2.54 4.87
C ASN A 108 0.69 2.76 4.11
N ALA A 109 0.27 1.82 3.25
CA ALA A 109 -0.99 1.96 2.53
C ALA A 109 -2.16 2.20 3.47
N ALA A 110 -2.93 3.26 3.21
CA ALA A 110 -4.12 3.59 3.98
C ALA A 110 -5.21 4.15 3.08
N GLN A 111 -6.45 3.78 3.38
CA GLN A 111 -7.63 4.41 2.82
C GLN A 111 -8.34 5.16 3.93
N THR A 112 -8.26 6.51 3.91
CA THR A 112 -8.92 7.39 4.87
C THR A 112 -10.26 7.88 4.34
N VAL A 113 -10.36 8.03 3.01
CA VAL A 113 -11.54 8.43 2.28
C VAL A 113 -11.64 7.57 1.03
N ARG A 114 -12.81 7.01 0.78
CA ARG A 114 -13.06 6.34 -0.48
C ARG A 114 -13.14 7.35 -1.62
N ARG A 115 -12.37 7.11 -2.67
CA ARG A 115 -12.45 7.86 -3.93
C ARG A 115 -13.32 7.09 -4.91
N PRO A 116 -14.39 7.69 -5.45
CA PRO A 116 -15.23 7.08 -6.50
C PRO A 116 -14.44 6.74 -7.76
N ALA A 117 -15.00 5.90 -8.61
CA ALA A 117 -14.39 5.43 -9.85
C ALA A 117 -13.86 6.58 -10.74
N GLY A 118 -14.62 7.65 -10.92
CA GLY A 118 -14.23 8.81 -11.73
C GLY A 118 -12.94 9.51 -11.30
N PHE A 119 -12.57 9.43 -10.02
CA PHE A 119 -11.34 10.01 -9.51
C PHE A 119 -10.08 9.41 -10.13
N TYR A 120 -10.06 8.12 -10.46
CA TYR A 120 -8.89 7.43 -11.00
C TYR A 120 -8.92 7.22 -12.51
N LYS A 121 -9.96 7.70 -13.19
CA LYS A 121 -10.18 7.47 -14.64
C LYS A 121 -8.98 7.87 -15.50
N HIS A 122 -8.29 8.95 -15.13
CA HIS A 122 -7.13 9.48 -15.84
C HIS A 122 -5.90 8.55 -15.84
N LEU A 123 -5.83 7.57 -14.93
CA LEU A 123 -4.72 6.63 -14.83
C LEU A 123 -4.93 5.37 -15.68
N LEU A 124 -6.17 5.00 -15.98
CA LEU A 124 -6.50 3.70 -16.56
C LEU A 124 -5.86 3.44 -17.91
N ALA A 125 -5.90 4.41 -18.81
CA ALA A 125 -5.33 4.25 -20.15
C ALA A 125 -3.83 3.88 -20.10
N GLN A 126 -3.12 4.43 -19.13
CA GLN A 126 -1.71 4.14 -18.91
C GLN A 126 -1.48 2.79 -18.24
N GLU A 127 -2.33 2.42 -17.29
CA GLU A 127 -2.27 1.13 -16.60
C GLU A 127 -2.68 -0.05 -17.50
N GLU A 128 -3.42 0.21 -18.58
CA GLU A 128 -3.83 -0.79 -19.58
C GLU A 128 -2.86 -0.92 -20.76
N ALA A 129 -1.80 -0.09 -20.79
CA ALA A 129 -0.81 -0.17 -21.85
C ALA A 129 -0.09 -1.54 -21.83
N PRO A 130 0.13 -2.17 -23.00
CA PRO A 130 0.87 -3.42 -23.09
C PRO A 130 2.28 -3.27 -22.49
N PHE A 131 2.74 -4.25 -21.72
CA PHE A 131 4.07 -4.25 -21.09
C PHE A 131 5.19 -3.99 -22.12
N SER A 132 5.05 -4.54 -23.33
CA SER A 132 6.02 -4.36 -24.44
C SER A 132 6.17 -2.91 -24.91
N GLU A 133 5.15 -2.07 -24.73
CA GLU A 133 5.14 -0.67 -25.15
C GLU A 133 5.75 0.27 -24.09
N LEU A 134 5.93 -0.22 -22.87
CA LEU A 134 6.53 0.55 -21.79
C LEU A 134 8.04 0.77 -22.05
N SER A 135 8.58 1.88 -21.55
CA SER A 135 10.02 2.16 -21.67
C SER A 135 10.87 1.09 -20.98
N PRO A 136 12.12 0.85 -21.43
CA PRO A 136 12.99 -0.14 -20.79
C PRO A 136 13.16 0.03 -19.28
N SER A 137 13.27 1.29 -18.81
CA SER A 137 13.39 1.62 -17.39
C SER A 137 12.15 1.17 -16.60
N VAL A 138 10.96 1.44 -17.12
CA VAL A 138 9.68 1.05 -16.49
C VAL A 138 9.52 -0.46 -16.50
N ARG A 139 9.84 -1.13 -17.63
CA ARG A 139 9.80 -2.60 -17.73
C ARG A 139 10.73 -3.29 -16.73
N ASN A 140 11.92 -2.75 -16.52
CA ASN A 140 12.86 -3.29 -15.54
C ASN A 140 12.28 -3.27 -14.12
N VAL A 141 11.66 -2.18 -13.73
CA VAL A 141 11.02 -1.99 -12.40
C VAL A 141 9.80 -2.90 -12.22
N LEU A 142 9.08 -3.22 -13.29
CA LEU A 142 7.87 -4.06 -13.28
C LEU A 142 8.15 -5.54 -13.59
N SER A 143 9.41 -5.93 -13.83
CA SER A 143 9.77 -7.29 -14.26
C SER A 143 9.27 -8.39 -13.33
N ASP A 144 9.40 -8.17 -12.02
CA ASP A 144 8.99 -9.14 -10.99
C ASP A 144 7.46 -9.22 -10.88
N HIS A 145 6.76 -8.09 -11.10
CA HIS A 145 5.31 -8.09 -11.19
C HIS A 145 4.81 -8.93 -12.37
N GLU A 146 5.41 -8.76 -13.54
CA GLU A 146 5.09 -9.54 -14.74
C GLU A 146 5.40 -11.04 -14.56
N ALA A 147 6.48 -11.36 -13.85
CA ALA A 147 6.78 -12.74 -13.48
C ALA A 147 5.68 -13.32 -12.58
N CYS A 148 5.29 -12.60 -11.55
CA CYS A 148 4.19 -12.98 -10.65
C CYS A 148 2.87 -13.21 -11.42
N LEU A 149 2.52 -12.34 -12.37
CA LEU A 149 1.30 -12.46 -13.17
C LEU A 149 1.35 -13.69 -14.12
N ARG A 150 2.50 -13.98 -14.70
CA ARG A 150 2.68 -15.19 -15.55
C ARG A 150 2.45 -16.47 -14.75
N GLU A 151 2.95 -16.53 -13.53
CA GLU A 151 2.71 -17.68 -12.66
C GLU A 151 1.25 -17.84 -12.26
N LEU A 152 0.57 -16.72 -11.98
CA LEU A 152 -0.88 -16.73 -11.77
C LEU A 152 -1.63 -17.30 -12.98
N GLY A 153 -1.23 -16.93 -14.20
CA GLY A 153 -1.77 -17.48 -15.42
C GLY A 153 -1.59 -19.00 -15.53
N ILE A 154 -0.41 -19.51 -15.18
CA ILE A 154 -0.09 -20.94 -15.15
C ILE A 154 -0.92 -21.67 -14.08
N ILE A 155 -1.02 -21.11 -12.87
CA ILE A 155 -1.84 -21.68 -11.80
C ILE A 155 -3.30 -21.72 -12.21
N SER A 156 -3.83 -20.67 -12.82
CA SER A 156 -5.22 -20.60 -13.28
C SER A 156 -5.50 -21.62 -14.39
N SER A 157 -4.56 -21.87 -15.31
CA SER A 157 -4.71 -22.86 -16.38
C SER A 157 -4.64 -24.31 -15.87
N ASN A 158 -3.84 -24.54 -14.82
CA ASN A 158 -3.71 -25.89 -14.22
C ASN A 158 -4.89 -26.25 -13.30
N LEU A 159 -5.69 -25.27 -12.87
CA LEU A 159 -6.88 -25.46 -12.05
C LEU A 159 -8.14 -25.81 -12.88
N GLU A 160 -8.03 -26.10 -14.17
CA GLU A 160 -9.16 -26.50 -15.04
C GLU A 160 -9.77 -27.86 -14.71
N GLY A 161 -9.27 -28.55 -13.68
CA GLY A 161 -9.91 -29.73 -13.08
C GLY A 161 -11.14 -29.32 -12.23
N GLU A 162 -12.23 -30.06 -12.42
CA GLU A 162 -13.56 -29.82 -11.81
C GLU A 162 -13.56 -29.94 -10.29
N ASP A 163 -13.15 -28.93 -9.56
CA ASP A 163 -13.41 -28.89 -8.13
C ASP A 163 -14.55 -27.92 -7.83
N LYS A 164 -15.79 -28.45 -7.90
CA LYS A 164 -17.04 -27.72 -7.69
C LYS A 164 -17.28 -27.30 -6.24
N ASN A 165 -16.35 -27.58 -5.33
CA ASN A 165 -16.49 -27.37 -3.89
C ASN A 165 -15.71 -26.16 -3.35
N LEU A 166 -15.05 -25.38 -4.20
CA LEU A 166 -14.37 -24.16 -3.74
C LEU A 166 -15.39 -23.03 -3.46
N PRO A 167 -15.20 -22.24 -2.38
CA PRO A 167 -16.04 -21.09 -2.13
C PRO A 167 -16.11 -20.16 -3.35
N VAL A 168 -17.26 -19.53 -3.58
CA VAL A 168 -17.52 -18.62 -4.72
C VAL A 168 -16.47 -17.49 -4.82
N SER A 169 -15.84 -17.11 -3.69
CA SER A 169 -14.72 -16.16 -3.64
C SER A 169 -13.42 -16.68 -4.31
N TRP A 170 -13.37 -17.94 -4.70
CA TRP A 170 -12.23 -18.61 -5.36
C TRP A 170 -12.54 -18.98 -6.82
N ASP A 171 -13.49 -18.28 -7.44
CA ASP A 171 -13.75 -18.45 -8.87
C ASP A 171 -12.42 -18.32 -9.64
N LYS A 172 -12.10 -19.35 -10.42
CA LYS A 172 -10.86 -19.50 -11.20
C LYS A 172 -10.56 -18.29 -12.07
N LYS A 173 -11.57 -17.61 -12.58
CA LYS A 173 -11.43 -16.40 -13.41
C LYS A 173 -11.06 -15.15 -12.61
N GLN A 174 -11.17 -15.18 -11.28
CA GLN A 174 -10.93 -14.03 -10.39
C GLN A 174 -9.75 -14.23 -9.43
N VAL A 175 -9.10 -15.41 -9.47
CA VAL A 175 -7.91 -15.67 -8.67
C VAL A 175 -6.84 -14.63 -9.01
N GLY A 176 -6.40 -13.87 -8.01
CA GLY A 176 -5.37 -12.85 -8.21
C GLY A 176 -5.81 -11.56 -8.88
N ILE A 177 -7.12 -11.28 -9.02
CA ILE A 177 -7.62 -10.03 -9.64
C ILE A 177 -7.05 -8.76 -8.98
N GLY A 178 -6.74 -8.79 -7.69
CA GLY A 178 -6.08 -7.69 -6.98
C GLY A 178 -4.62 -7.47 -7.37
N LEU A 179 -4.02 -8.42 -8.10
CA LEU A 179 -2.70 -8.31 -8.72
C LEU A 179 -2.82 -7.95 -10.21
N SER A 180 -3.56 -8.78 -10.96
CA SER A 180 -3.65 -8.67 -12.42
C SER A 180 -4.50 -7.48 -12.92
N ALA A 181 -5.40 -6.97 -12.09
CA ALA A 181 -6.30 -5.87 -12.43
C ALA A 181 -6.44 -4.87 -11.28
N SER A 182 -5.39 -4.64 -10.51
CA SER A 182 -5.39 -3.77 -9.32
C SER A 182 -5.92 -2.35 -9.60
N ALA A 183 -5.56 -1.78 -10.74
CA ALA A 183 -6.07 -0.48 -11.19
C ALA A 183 -7.57 -0.52 -11.54
N LYS A 184 -8.03 -1.59 -12.23
CA LYS A 184 -9.44 -1.75 -12.63
C LYS A 184 -10.38 -1.89 -11.45
N LEU A 185 -9.94 -2.49 -10.34
CA LEU A 185 -10.72 -2.57 -9.11
C LEU A 185 -11.05 -1.20 -8.53
N SER A 186 -10.30 -0.15 -8.85
CA SER A 186 -10.62 1.23 -8.48
C SER A 186 -11.89 1.77 -9.16
N GLN A 187 -12.35 1.11 -10.24
CA GLN A 187 -13.51 1.49 -11.04
C GLN A 187 -14.82 0.83 -10.58
N ILE A 188 -14.79 0.00 -9.54
CA ILE A 188 -16.00 -0.56 -8.96
C ILE A 188 -16.83 0.57 -8.35
N ALA A 189 -17.97 0.89 -8.98
CA ALA A 189 -18.91 1.88 -8.49
C ALA A 189 -19.88 1.26 -7.48
N TYR A 190 -20.19 2.01 -6.44
CA TYR A 190 -21.27 1.66 -5.52
C TYR A 190 -22.51 2.51 -5.82
N THR A 191 -23.66 2.09 -5.30
CA THR A 191 -24.94 2.78 -5.54
C THR A 191 -24.88 4.30 -5.28
N VAL A 192 -24.13 4.71 -4.25
CA VAL A 192 -23.93 6.13 -3.92
C VAL A 192 -23.13 6.91 -4.97
N ASP A 193 -22.34 6.24 -5.80
CA ASP A 193 -21.52 6.90 -6.82
C ASP A 193 -22.37 7.30 -8.03
N HIS A 194 -23.50 6.64 -8.28
CA HIS A 194 -24.37 6.93 -9.42
C HIS A 194 -25.06 8.30 -9.32
N SER A 195 -25.12 8.88 -8.13
CA SER A 195 -25.68 10.22 -7.90
C SER A 195 -24.66 11.35 -8.09
N LEU A 196 -23.38 11.03 -8.36
CA LEU A 196 -22.34 12.03 -8.52
C LEU A 196 -22.29 12.57 -9.95
N ALA A 197 -22.34 13.89 -10.09
CA ALA A 197 -21.99 14.58 -11.33
C ALA A 197 -20.45 14.52 -11.51
N THR A 198 -19.96 13.41 -12.07
CA THR A 198 -18.54 13.04 -12.09
C THR A 198 -17.65 14.14 -12.68
N ASP A 199 -18.06 14.75 -13.79
CA ASP A 199 -17.26 15.77 -14.49
C ASP A 199 -17.21 17.11 -13.71
N GLU A 200 -18.19 17.39 -12.87
CA GLU A 200 -18.20 18.58 -12.00
C GLU A 200 -17.31 18.39 -10.78
N VAL A 201 -17.34 17.19 -10.15
CA VAL A 201 -16.58 16.92 -8.94
C VAL A 201 -15.15 16.45 -9.19
N PHE A 202 -14.87 15.89 -10.37
CA PHE A 202 -13.55 15.45 -10.83
C PHE A 202 -13.24 16.07 -12.21
N PRO A 203 -13.01 17.39 -12.27
CA PRO A 203 -12.84 18.08 -13.55
C PRO A 203 -11.60 17.59 -14.27
N THR A 204 -11.79 17.15 -15.52
CA THR A 204 -10.72 16.59 -16.37
C THR A 204 -9.53 17.55 -16.48
N GLY A 205 -8.31 17.04 -16.28
CA GLY A 205 -7.07 17.80 -16.40
C GLY A 205 -6.74 18.70 -15.21
N LYS A 206 -7.59 18.81 -14.18
CA LYS A 206 -7.25 19.54 -12.95
C LYS A 206 -6.61 18.59 -11.94
N MET A 207 -5.30 18.76 -11.74
CA MET A 207 -4.49 17.94 -10.84
C MET A 207 -3.97 18.77 -9.67
N ASP A 208 -3.70 18.10 -8.54
CA ASP A 208 -2.98 18.68 -7.42
C ASP A 208 -1.45 18.62 -7.64
N ALA A 209 -0.68 19.06 -6.65
CA ALA A 209 0.79 19.09 -6.71
C ALA A 209 1.41 17.69 -6.86
N ASP A 210 0.71 16.64 -6.45
CA ASP A 210 1.15 15.24 -6.56
C ASP A 210 0.64 14.58 -7.86
N LEU A 211 0.10 15.37 -8.79
CA LEU A 211 -0.54 14.91 -10.03
C LEU A 211 -1.72 13.94 -9.76
N GLN A 212 -2.47 14.21 -8.70
CA GLN A 212 -3.73 13.53 -8.41
C GLN A 212 -4.90 14.36 -8.88
N GLN A 213 -5.96 13.70 -9.33
CA GLN A 213 -7.23 14.35 -9.66
C GLN A 213 -7.73 15.18 -8.48
N VAL A 214 -8.08 16.44 -8.72
CA VAL A 214 -8.74 17.29 -7.72
C VAL A 214 -10.12 16.73 -7.39
N ASP A 215 -10.48 16.72 -6.11
CA ASP A 215 -11.77 16.26 -5.60
C ASP A 215 -12.57 17.46 -5.05
N LEU A 216 -13.54 17.91 -5.81
CA LEU A 216 -14.39 19.05 -5.48
C LEU A 216 -15.69 18.66 -4.76
N ARG A 217 -15.83 17.42 -4.30
CA ARG A 217 -16.99 17.02 -3.49
C ARG A 217 -17.10 17.85 -2.24
N LYS A 218 -18.32 18.31 -1.93
CA LYS A 218 -18.60 19.13 -0.74
C LYS A 218 -18.43 18.34 0.57
N THR A 219 -18.64 17.03 0.55
CA THR A 219 -18.54 16.14 1.71
C THR A 219 -17.87 14.83 1.32
N ASN A 220 -17.09 14.28 2.23
CA ASN A 220 -16.50 12.96 2.13
C ASN A 220 -16.56 12.28 3.52
N SER A 221 -16.25 10.99 3.57
CA SER A 221 -16.35 10.16 4.77
C SER A 221 -15.47 10.61 5.94
N TRP A 222 -14.45 11.42 5.71
CA TRP A 222 -13.66 12.03 6.79
C TRP A 222 -14.49 12.93 7.71
N ARG A 223 -15.59 13.49 7.20
CA ARG A 223 -16.49 14.40 7.94
C ARG A 223 -17.73 13.68 8.51
N LEU A 224 -18.00 12.46 8.08
CA LEU A 224 -19.21 11.70 8.45
C LEU A 224 -19.11 11.08 9.83
N LYS A 225 -20.26 10.95 10.49
CA LYS A 225 -20.43 10.36 11.81
C LYS A 225 -20.95 8.92 11.70
N LEU A 226 -21.02 8.22 12.84
CA LEU A 226 -21.68 6.94 12.91
C LEU A 226 -23.17 7.09 12.51
N GLY A 227 -23.65 6.19 11.67
CA GLY A 227 -24.98 6.25 11.04
C GLY A 227 -24.96 6.85 9.63
N GLU A 228 -23.90 7.56 9.24
CA GLU A 228 -23.75 8.21 7.93
C GLU A 228 -22.77 7.47 7.01
N ILE A 229 -21.95 6.55 7.55
CA ILE A 229 -20.90 5.84 6.81
C ILE A 229 -21.50 4.68 6.02
N ASN A 230 -21.17 4.62 4.73
CA ASN A 230 -21.55 3.49 3.88
C ASN A 230 -20.82 2.21 4.32
N THR A 231 -21.56 1.11 4.41
CA THR A 231 -21.02 -0.20 4.84
C THR A 231 -19.87 -0.67 3.97
N ASN A 232 -19.95 -0.48 2.64
CA ASN A 232 -18.89 -0.90 1.73
C ASN A 232 -17.59 -0.12 1.98
N GLU A 233 -17.69 1.20 2.22
CA GLU A 233 -16.53 2.00 2.57
C GLU A 233 -15.92 1.61 3.92
N MET A 234 -16.76 1.31 4.91
CA MET A 234 -16.31 0.79 6.20
C MET A 234 -15.51 -0.50 6.02
N LEU A 235 -16.02 -1.45 5.22
CA LEU A 235 -15.33 -2.72 4.94
C LEU A 235 -14.00 -2.49 4.20
N GLU A 236 -13.98 -1.66 3.16
CA GLU A 236 -12.73 -1.32 2.45
C GLU A 236 -11.68 -0.74 3.39
N VAL A 237 -12.07 0.19 4.27
CA VAL A 237 -11.17 0.81 5.23
C VAL A 237 -10.59 -0.23 6.19
N GLN A 238 -11.39 -1.17 6.69
CA GLN A 238 -10.88 -2.26 7.52
C GLN A 238 -9.92 -3.17 6.76
N LEU A 239 -10.26 -3.56 5.52
CA LEU A 239 -9.42 -4.42 4.69
C LEU A 239 -8.05 -3.78 4.44
N VAL A 240 -8.02 -2.52 4.01
CA VAL A 240 -6.76 -1.83 3.66
C VAL A 240 -5.93 -1.47 4.89
N ASN A 241 -6.58 -0.94 5.95
CA ASN A 241 -5.85 -0.30 7.05
C ASN A 241 -5.54 -1.24 8.22
N SER A 242 -6.15 -2.42 8.29
CA SER A 242 -5.90 -3.37 9.39
C SER A 242 -5.76 -4.82 8.95
N VAL A 243 -6.67 -5.33 8.09
CA VAL A 243 -6.66 -6.75 7.70
C VAL A 243 -5.46 -7.09 6.82
N ALA A 244 -5.22 -6.32 5.75
CA ALA A 244 -4.07 -6.56 4.88
C ALA A 244 -2.72 -6.41 5.60
N PRO A 245 -2.49 -5.37 6.43
CA PRO A 245 -1.32 -5.32 7.31
C PRO A 245 -1.17 -6.54 8.22
N PHE A 246 -2.26 -7.04 8.79
CA PHE A 246 -2.22 -8.27 9.59
C PHE A 246 -1.76 -9.47 8.75
N VAL A 247 -2.34 -9.66 7.55
CA VAL A 247 -1.98 -10.77 6.65
C VAL A 247 -0.51 -10.68 6.26
N LEU A 248 -0.04 -9.51 5.83
CA LEU A 248 1.37 -9.30 5.47
C LEU A 248 2.32 -9.61 6.62
N CYS A 249 2.03 -9.12 7.84
CA CYS A 249 2.85 -9.43 9.02
C CYS A 249 2.81 -10.93 9.33
N ASN A 250 1.61 -11.53 9.37
CA ASN A 250 1.43 -12.93 9.74
C ASN A 250 2.13 -13.89 8.77
N ARG A 251 2.06 -13.61 7.47
CA ARG A 251 2.67 -14.42 6.43
C ARG A 251 4.19 -14.21 6.36
N LEU A 252 4.65 -12.97 6.33
CA LEU A 252 6.04 -12.66 5.99
C LEU A 252 6.99 -12.63 7.20
N VAL A 253 6.49 -12.71 8.43
CA VAL A 253 7.34 -12.66 9.63
C VAL A 253 8.38 -13.79 9.70
N HIS A 254 8.11 -14.95 9.08
CA HIS A 254 9.07 -16.05 9.07
C HIS A 254 10.32 -15.71 8.22
N LEU A 255 10.19 -14.90 7.15
CA LEU A 255 11.34 -14.38 6.40
C LEU A 255 12.17 -13.42 7.25
N MET A 256 11.52 -12.69 8.16
CA MET A 256 12.20 -11.80 9.10
C MET A 256 12.90 -12.58 10.24
N LYS A 257 12.45 -13.79 10.57
CA LYS A 257 13.01 -14.63 11.64
C LYS A 257 14.19 -15.50 11.19
N LYS A 258 14.48 -15.62 9.89
CA LYS A 258 15.55 -16.49 9.37
C LYS A 258 16.93 -16.13 9.92
N GLU A 259 17.20 -14.84 10.09
CA GLU A 259 18.45 -14.35 10.64
C GLU A 259 18.17 -13.30 11.71
N ASP A 260 18.71 -13.47 12.89
CA ASP A 260 18.66 -12.45 13.94
C ASP A 260 19.81 -11.46 13.77
N THR A 261 19.57 -10.44 12.98
CA THR A 261 20.53 -9.33 12.80
C THR A 261 20.34 -8.23 13.84
N GLY A 262 19.26 -8.27 14.65
CA GLY A 262 18.86 -7.18 15.54
C GLY A 262 18.50 -5.87 14.83
N MET A 263 18.30 -5.90 13.50
CA MET A 263 18.09 -4.73 12.65
C MET A 263 16.82 -4.84 11.82
N LYS A 264 15.85 -5.66 12.23
CA LYS A 264 14.61 -5.88 11.46
C LYS A 264 13.46 -5.07 12.03
N HIS A 265 12.66 -4.50 11.15
CA HIS A 265 11.62 -3.54 11.53
C HIS A 265 10.29 -3.80 10.85
N ILE A 266 9.22 -3.79 11.64
CA ILE A 266 7.84 -3.67 11.16
C ILE A 266 7.33 -2.30 11.55
N ILE A 267 6.98 -1.48 10.55
CA ILE A 267 6.46 -0.13 10.76
C ILE A 267 5.01 -0.07 10.31
N ASN A 268 4.11 0.14 11.24
CA ASN A 268 2.70 0.33 10.97
C ASN A 268 2.37 1.82 10.97
N VAL A 269 2.08 2.39 9.81
CA VAL A 269 1.68 3.80 9.68
C VAL A 269 0.25 3.94 10.19
N SER A 270 0.16 4.37 11.44
CA SER A 270 -1.09 4.55 12.17
C SER A 270 -1.52 6.03 12.22
N ALA A 271 -2.25 6.42 13.24
CA ALA A 271 -2.66 7.80 13.50
C ALA A 271 -3.13 7.95 14.96
N MET A 272 -3.11 9.19 15.47
CA MET A 272 -3.68 9.54 16.78
C MET A 272 -5.18 9.17 16.88
N GLU A 273 -5.87 9.08 15.76
CA GLU A 273 -7.25 8.64 15.65
C GLU A 273 -7.48 7.22 16.21
N GLY A 274 -6.47 6.36 16.16
CA GLY A 274 -6.50 5.01 16.75
C GLY A 274 -6.25 4.93 18.25
N LYS A 275 -5.91 6.02 18.93
CA LYS A 275 -5.68 6.03 20.38
C LYS A 275 -6.96 6.23 21.17
N PHE A 276 -7.19 5.40 22.21
CA PHE A 276 -8.30 5.57 23.15
C PHE A 276 -8.12 6.80 24.03
N HIS A 277 -6.92 7.03 24.54
CA HIS A 277 -6.58 8.14 25.44
C HIS A 277 -6.15 9.40 24.67
N LYS A 278 -7.02 9.90 23.79
CA LYS A 278 -6.85 11.19 23.16
C LYS A 278 -7.67 12.24 23.94
N TYR A 279 -7.05 13.38 24.30
CA TYR A 279 -7.68 14.43 25.08
C TYR A 279 -9.04 14.90 24.50
N HIS A 280 -9.10 15.00 23.17
CA HIS A 280 -10.34 15.30 22.46
C HIS A 280 -10.53 14.32 21.30
N LYS A 281 -11.60 13.54 21.32
CA LYS A 281 -11.99 12.62 20.26
C LYS A 281 -13.24 13.12 19.57
N GLU A 282 -13.10 13.50 18.30
CA GLU A 282 -14.24 13.92 17.50
C GLU A 282 -15.14 12.72 17.13
N ALA A 283 -16.44 13.02 16.91
CA ALA A 283 -17.43 12.00 16.53
C ALA A 283 -17.33 11.56 15.06
N ARG A 284 -16.37 12.13 14.30
CA ARG A 284 -16.21 11.91 12.85
C ARG A 284 -15.36 10.68 12.54
N HIS A 285 -15.48 10.18 11.30
CA HIS A 285 -14.70 9.06 10.70
C HIS A 285 -14.50 7.84 11.64
N PRO A 286 -15.57 7.32 12.29
CA PRO A 286 -15.45 6.22 13.25
C PRO A 286 -14.82 4.96 12.65
N HIS A 287 -15.08 4.66 11.38
CA HIS A 287 -14.54 3.51 10.66
C HIS A 287 -13.01 3.57 10.52
N THR A 288 -12.44 4.76 10.27
CA THR A 288 -10.98 4.97 10.25
C THR A 288 -10.38 4.86 11.66
N ASN A 289 -11.05 5.44 12.67
CA ASN A 289 -10.63 5.31 14.06
C ASN A 289 -10.53 3.85 14.48
N MET A 290 -11.55 3.03 14.15
CA MET A 290 -11.56 1.59 14.42
C MET A 290 -10.39 0.87 13.76
N ALA A 291 -10.13 1.12 12.47
CA ALA A 291 -9.04 0.46 11.75
C ALA A 291 -7.66 0.82 12.32
N LYS A 292 -7.44 2.09 12.67
CA LYS A 292 -6.17 2.52 13.28
C LYS A 292 -6.01 2.03 14.72
N ALA A 293 -7.10 1.86 15.48
CA ALA A 293 -7.07 1.21 16.78
C ALA A 293 -6.70 -0.28 16.66
N ALA A 294 -7.25 -0.99 15.69
CA ALA A 294 -6.89 -2.37 15.38
C ALA A 294 -5.40 -2.51 15.04
N LEU A 295 -4.88 -1.62 14.19
CA LEU A 295 -3.46 -1.58 13.81
C LEU A 295 -2.54 -1.30 15.01
N ASN A 296 -2.92 -0.36 15.90
CA ASN A 296 -2.19 -0.09 17.14
C ASN A 296 -2.21 -1.30 18.09
N MET A 297 -3.35 -2.00 18.21
CA MET A 297 -3.48 -3.19 19.05
C MET A 297 -2.61 -4.33 18.51
N MET A 298 -2.61 -4.57 17.20
CA MET A 298 -1.73 -5.55 16.56
C MET A 298 -0.26 -5.26 16.89
N THR A 299 0.15 -4.00 16.77
CA THR A 299 1.52 -3.56 17.11
C THR A 299 1.85 -3.88 18.58
N LEU A 300 0.99 -3.47 19.51
CA LEU A 300 1.18 -3.68 20.95
C LEU A 300 1.26 -5.17 21.31
N THR A 301 0.38 -5.97 20.70
CA THR A 301 0.28 -7.41 20.98
C THR A 301 1.52 -8.17 20.49
N SER A 302 2.08 -7.80 19.33
CA SER A 302 3.16 -8.55 18.69
C SER A 302 4.56 -8.06 19.08
N ALA A 303 4.72 -6.79 19.45
CA ALA A 303 6.04 -6.17 19.62
C ALA A 303 6.95 -6.90 20.62
N GLY A 304 6.41 -7.29 21.78
CA GLY A 304 7.19 -7.97 22.82
C GLY A 304 7.65 -9.39 22.42
N ASP A 305 6.83 -10.09 21.61
CA ASP A 305 7.22 -11.42 21.13
C ASP A 305 8.23 -11.31 19.98
N PHE A 306 8.01 -10.41 19.04
CA PHE A 306 8.90 -10.23 17.89
C PHE A 306 10.28 -9.68 18.29
N ALA A 307 10.36 -8.87 19.35
CA ALA A 307 11.63 -8.37 19.87
C ALA A 307 12.59 -9.50 20.28
N LYS A 308 12.09 -10.67 20.68
CA LYS A 308 12.90 -11.86 20.98
C LYS A 308 13.66 -12.42 19.77
N TYR A 309 13.24 -12.04 18.56
CA TYR A 309 13.86 -12.42 17.29
C TYR A 309 14.55 -11.24 16.61
N GLY A 310 14.87 -10.18 17.34
CA GLY A 310 15.50 -8.98 16.77
C GLY A 310 14.59 -8.18 15.81
N ILE A 311 13.25 -8.37 15.88
CA ILE A 311 12.28 -7.69 15.04
C ILE A 311 11.55 -6.63 15.88
N TYR A 312 11.75 -5.36 15.54
CA TYR A 312 11.15 -4.23 16.25
C TYR A 312 9.89 -3.73 15.54
N THR A 313 8.75 -3.88 16.20
CA THR A 313 7.45 -3.48 15.66
C THR A 313 7.00 -2.16 16.27
N ASN A 314 6.74 -1.16 15.42
CA ASN A 314 6.36 0.19 15.83
C ASN A 314 5.11 0.68 15.09
N ALA A 315 4.25 1.43 15.78
CA ALA A 315 3.18 2.23 15.18
C ALA A 315 3.62 3.69 15.14
N VAL A 316 3.50 4.30 13.96
CA VAL A 316 3.95 5.68 13.71
C VAL A 316 2.77 6.55 13.31
N ASP A 317 2.63 7.70 13.95
CA ASP A 317 1.74 8.78 13.51
C ASP A 317 2.56 9.80 12.71
N THR A 318 2.23 9.96 11.45
CA THR A 318 2.95 10.86 10.53
C THR A 318 2.48 12.32 10.64
N GLY A 319 1.49 12.57 11.47
CA GLY A 319 0.79 13.86 11.50
C GLY A 319 -0.09 14.08 10.26
N TRP A 320 -0.52 15.30 10.07
CA TRP A 320 -1.39 15.66 8.95
C TRP A 320 -0.59 15.79 7.66
N VAL A 321 -1.01 15.04 6.66
CA VAL A 321 -0.47 15.08 5.29
C VAL A 321 -1.57 15.57 4.37
N THR A 322 -1.36 16.72 3.79
CA THR A 322 -2.29 17.37 2.85
C THR A 322 -1.87 17.12 1.41
#